data_aa880ff192d6dcd031dc6a62f0c1357d
#
_entry.id   aa880ff192d6dcd031dc6a62f0c1357d
#
_cell.length_a   1.000
_cell.length_b   1.000
_cell.length_c   1.000
_cell.angle_alpha   90.00
_cell.angle_beta   90.00
_cell.angle_gamma   90.00
#
_symmetry.space_group_name_H-M   'P 1'
#
loop_
_entity.id
_entity.type
_entity.pdbx_description
1 polymer ?
#
loop_
_entity_poly.entity_id
_entity_poly.type
_entity_poly.pdbx_seq_one_letter_code
_entity_poly.pdbx_strand_id
1 'polypeptide(L)' 'MKLAELSPLYEDSAQRIQRRMEQLRLDLRTADDPDSARQLRRRLTELQPMLRQCRQLARLTAHYYDRRDRSYDPFRL' A
#
# COMPACT_ATOMS: atom_id res chain seq x y z
N MET A 1 19.00 -7.18 4.80
CA MET A 1 17.74 -6.83 5.45
C MET A 1 16.82 -8.03 5.48
N LYS A 2 16.20 -8.28 6.61
CA LYS A 2 15.32 -9.43 6.74
C LYS A 2 13.94 -9.10 6.17
N LEU A 3 13.24 -10.10 5.69
CA LEU A 3 11.91 -9.91 5.13
C LEU A 3 10.94 -9.26 6.12
N ALA A 4 11.06 -9.61 7.38
CA ALA A 4 10.19 -9.04 8.40
C ALA A 4 10.38 -7.53 8.54
N GLU A 5 11.55 -7.04 8.21
CA GLU A 5 11.81 -5.60 8.26
C GLU A 5 11.24 -4.86 7.07
N LEU A 6 10.96 -5.56 5.98
CA LEU A 6 10.37 -4.95 4.81
C LEU A 6 8.88 -4.70 4.98
N SER A 7 8.21 -5.56 5.75
CA SER A 7 6.77 -5.43 5.94
C SER A 7 6.35 -4.08 6.50
N PRO A 8 6.97 -3.58 7.57
CA PRO A 8 6.63 -2.24 8.07
C PRO A 8 6.92 -1.13 7.06
N LEU A 9 7.94 -1.30 6.22
CA LEU A 9 8.24 -0.31 5.21
C LEU A 9 7.14 -0.23 4.17
N TYR A 10 6.63 -1.39 3.73
CA TYR A 10 5.52 -1.41 2.77
C TYR A 10 4.24 -0.89 3.40
N GLU A 11 4.01 -1.19 4.66
CA GLU A 11 2.84 -0.66 5.36
C GLU A 11 2.91 0.85 5.48
N ASP A 12 4.07 1.38 5.80
CA ASP A 12 4.27 2.82 5.89
C ASP A 12 4.03 3.48 4.54
N SER A 13 4.55 2.89 3.47
CA SER A 13 4.33 3.38 2.12
C SER A 13 2.85 3.37 1.77
N ALA A 14 2.14 2.30 2.14
CA ALA A 14 0.71 2.19 1.90
C ALA A 14 -0.05 3.29 2.63
N GLN A 15 0.33 3.58 3.87
CA GLN A 15 -0.32 4.64 4.63
C GLN A 15 -0.09 6.00 4.01
N ARG A 16 1.11 6.25 3.52
CA ARG A 16 1.41 7.51 2.85
C ARG A 16 0.58 7.68 1.58
N ILE A 17 0.48 6.63 0.79
CA ILE A 17 -0.33 6.66 -0.41
C ILE A 17 -1.79 6.89 -0.05
N GLN A 18 -2.28 6.22 0.97
CA GLN A 18 -3.65 6.35 1.41
C GLN A 18 -3.96 7.78 1.84
N ARG A 19 -3.09 8.41 2.61
CA ARG A 19 -3.25 9.81 3.03
C ARG A 19 -3.29 10.73 1.81
N ARG A 20 -2.42 10.46 0.85
CA ARG A 20 -2.40 11.25 -0.37
C ARG A 20 -3.71 11.13 -1.13
N MET A 21 -4.24 9.92 -1.21
CA MET A 21 -5.51 9.68 -1.89
C MET A 21 -6.65 10.38 -1.18
N GLU A 22 -6.65 10.36 0.14
CA GLU A 22 -7.66 11.06 0.93
C GLU A 22 -7.62 12.56 0.67
N GLN A 23 -6.41 13.12 0.63
CA GLN A 23 -6.24 14.53 0.35
C GLN A 23 -6.74 14.85 -1.06
N LEU A 24 -6.44 14.02 -2.02
CA LEU A 24 -6.92 14.22 -3.39
C LEU A 24 -8.42 14.15 -3.50
N ARG A 25 -9.05 13.27 -2.71
CA ARG A 25 -10.51 13.19 -2.68
C ARG A 25 -11.13 14.45 -2.10
N LEU A 26 -10.51 15.00 -1.07
CA LEU A 26 -10.97 16.26 -0.50
C LEU A 26 -10.82 17.40 -1.50
N ASP A 27 -9.68 17.45 -2.16
CA ASP A 27 -9.44 18.46 -3.19
C ASP A 27 -10.45 18.34 -4.32
N LEU A 28 -10.80 17.10 -4.68
CA LEU A 28 -11.78 16.86 -5.71
C LEU A 28 -13.15 17.41 -5.35
N ARG A 29 -13.53 17.32 -4.08
CA ARG A 29 -14.81 17.84 -3.61
C ARG A 29 -14.90 19.36 -3.74
N THR A 30 -13.76 20.02 -3.59
CA THR A 30 -13.73 21.47 -3.65
C THR A 30 -13.30 22.02 -4.99
N ALA A 31 -12.99 21.14 -5.94
CA ALA A 31 -12.55 21.56 -7.26
C ALA A 31 -13.73 22.15 -8.03
N ASP A 32 -13.58 23.40 -8.46
CA ASP A 32 -14.62 24.07 -9.23
C ASP A 32 -14.42 23.89 -10.72
N ASP A 33 -13.20 23.54 -11.09
CA ASP A 33 -12.82 23.49 -12.48
C ASP A 33 -12.84 22.04 -12.98
N PRO A 34 -13.53 21.75 -14.09
CA PRO A 34 -13.58 20.38 -14.61
C PRO A 34 -12.22 19.81 -14.94
N ASP A 35 -11.28 20.64 -15.39
CA ASP A 35 -9.94 20.16 -15.72
C ASP A 35 -9.18 19.73 -14.48
N SER A 36 -9.28 20.52 -13.42
CA SER A 36 -8.67 20.17 -12.15
C SER A 36 -9.27 18.88 -11.60
N ALA A 37 -10.59 18.75 -11.66
CA ALA A 37 -11.26 17.53 -11.20
C ALA A 37 -10.78 16.32 -11.98
N ARG A 38 -10.60 16.48 -13.28
CA ARG A 38 -10.13 15.38 -14.13
C ARG A 38 -8.72 14.96 -13.76
N GLN A 39 -7.85 15.92 -13.51
CA GLN A 39 -6.48 15.64 -13.11
C GLN A 39 -6.44 14.94 -11.75
N LEU A 40 -7.26 15.37 -10.82
CA LEU A 40 -7.32 14.75 -9.50
C LEU A 40 -7.80 13.30 -9.59
N ARG A 41 -8.82 13.06 -10.40
CA ARG A 41 -9.32 11.71 -10.60
C ARG A 41 -8.26 10.82 -11.23
N ARG A 42 -7.51 11.37 -12.16
CA ARG A 42 -6.44 10.64 -12.82
C ARG A 42 -5.38 10.23 -11.82
N ARG A 43 -5.01 11.16 -10.94
CA ARG A 43 -4.04 10.86 -9.89
C ARG A 43 -4.53 9.78 -8.96
N LEU A 44 -5.80 9.85 -8.57
CA LEU A 44 -6.38 8.82 -7.72
C LEU A 44 -6.34 7.46 -8.40
N THR A 45 -6.66 7.41 -9.67
CA THR A 45 -6.62 6.17 -10.44
C THR A 45 -5.20 5.62 -10.51
N GLU A 46 -4.22 6.47 -10.63
CA GLU A 46 -2.82 6.05 -10.69
C GLU A 46 -2.32 5.54 -9.36
N LEU A 47 -2.81 6.10 -8.26
CA LEU A 47 -2.36 5.70 -6.93
C LEU A 47 -2.99 4.41 -6.43
N GLN A 48 -4.17 4.06 -6.93
CA GLN A 48 -4.86 2.85 -6.49
C GLN A 48 -4.03 1.58 -6.68
N PRO A 49 -3.45 1.32 -7.86
CA PRO A 49 -2.65 0.11 -8.01
C PRO A 49 -1.39 0.14 -7.15
N MET A 50 -0.82 1.32 -6.94
CA MET A 50 0.36 1.44 -6.08
C MET A 50 0.02 1.08 -4.64
N LEU A 51 -1.12 1.55 -4.15
CA LEU A 51 -1.57 1.22 -2.81
C LEU A 51 -1.82 -0.27 -2.68
N ARG A 52 -2.48 -0.85 -3.67
CA ARG A 52 -2.78 -2.27 -3.67
C ARG A 52 -1.49 -3.08 -3.65
N GLN A 53 -0.52 -2.68 -4.44
CA GLN A 53 0.77 -3.34 -4.50
C GLN A 53 1.50 -3.27 -3.17
N CYS A 54 1.53 -2.10 -2.56
CA CYS A 54 2.20 -1.94 -1.27
C CYS A 54 1.56 -2.81 -0.20
N ARG A 55 0.24 -2.86 -0.17
CA ARG A 55 -0.47 -3.68 0.80
C ARG A 55 -0.24 -5.16 0.55
N GLN A 56 -0.21 -5.57 -0.71
CA GLN A 56 0.04 -6.94 -1.07
C GLN A 56 1.45 -7.35 -0.67
N LEU A 57 2.43 -6.51 -0.94
CA LEU A 57 3.80 -6.78 -0.57
C LEU A 57 3.99 -6.84 0.94
N ALA A 58 3.31 -5.97 1.66
CA ALA A 58 3.36 -6.00 3.12
C ALA A 58 2.82 -7.31 3.66
N ARG A 59 1.70 -7.76 3.10
CA ARG A 59 1.09 -9.01 3.48
C ARG A 59 1.97 -10.21 3.16
N LEU A 60 2.53 -10.21 1.95
CA LEU A 60 3.36 -11.31 1.50
C LEU A 60 4.64 -11.43 2.34
N THR A 61 5.29 -10.32 2.63
CA THR A 61 6.51 -10.37 3.42
C THR A 61 6.24 -10.81 4.84
N ALA A 62 5.17 -10.31 5.44
CA ALA A 62 4.81 -10.71 6.80
C ALA A 62 4.42 -12.18 6.86
N HIS A 63 3.63 -12.61 5.88
CA HIS A 63 3.18 -13.98 5.83
C HIS A 63 4.33 -14.95 5.56
N TYR A 64 5.23 -14.57 4.69
CA TYR A 64 6.39 -15.39 4.39
C TYR A 64 7.26 -15.59 5.64
N TYR A 65 7.44 -14.55 6.41
CA TYR A 65 8.22 -14.61 7.62
C TYR A 65 7.54 -15.53 8.65
N ASP A 66 6.27 -15.38 8.85
CA ASP A 66 5.52 -16.22 9.75
C ASP A 66 5.57 -17.68 9.35
N ARG A 67 5.39 -17.94 8.06
CA ARG A 67 5.42 -19.27 7.53
C ARG A 67 6.78 -19.89 7.70
N ARG A 68 7.83 -19.14 7.47
CA ARG A 68 9.16 -19.62 7.63
C ARG A 68 9.46 -19.97 9.07
N ASP A 69 9.00 -19.16 9.98
CA ASP A 69 9.18 -19.38 11.38
C ASP A 69 8.49 -20.65 11.83
N ARG A 70 7.30 -20.91 11.32
CA ARG A 70 6.58 -22.10 11.64
C ARG A 70 7.14 -23.33 11.00
N SER A 71 7.48 -23.22 9.74
CA SER A 71 7.98 -24.36 9.05
C SER A 71 9.32 -24.78 9.51
N TYR A 72 10.02 -23.93 10.23
CA TYR A 72 11.23 -24.28 10.72
C TYR A 72 11.11 -25.42 11.62
N ASP A 73 10.05 -25.49 12.23
CA ASP A 73 9.82 -26.45 12.97
C ASP A 73 9.47 -27.66 12.43
N PRO A 74 9.35 -28.11 11.83
CA PRO A 74 9.11 -29.15 11.39
C PRO A 74 9.78 -29.94 10.88
N PHE A 75 10.50 -29.57 10.77
CA PHE A 75 11.18 -30.29 10.47
C PHE A 75 10.57 -31.16 10.65
N ARG A 76 9.84 -30.85 11.02
CA ARG A 76 9.07 -31.31 11.04
C ARG A 76 8.69 -31.75 10.05
N LEU A 77 9.11 -31.89 9.40
CA LEU A 77 8.81 -32.35 8.60
C LEU A 77 8.67 -33.15 8.46
#